data_e9743e446e2855c1d06805fa7e388bb7
#
_entry.id   e9743e446e2855c1d06805fa7e388bb7
#
_cell.length_a   1.000
_cell.length_b   1.000
_cell.length_c   1.000
_cell.angle_alpha   90.00
_cell.angle_beta   90.00
_cell.angle_gamma   90.00
#
_symmetry.space_group_name_H-M   'P 1'
#
loop_
_entity.id
_entity.type
_entity.pdbx_description
1 polymer ?
#
loop_
_entity_poly.entity_id
_entity_poly.type
_entity_poly.pdbx_seq_one_letter_code
_entity_poly.pdbx_strand_id
1 'polypeptide(L)'
;MCGQFSILPDALRALETYAPLPFPLVDERKNETIFPGSSVPCLIGQDGRFQIVAMRFGIDYPGFKRRMITARAETVLDKPMFRDDFLHRRLCVPASSFYEWTASKEKVAF
;
A
#
# COMPACT_ATOMS: atom_id res chain seq x y z
N MET A 1 5.04 10.95 -7.87
CA MET A 1 5.31 9.58 -7.37
C MET A 1 4.81 9.48 -5.93
N CYS A 2 3.80 8.66 -5.70
CA CYS A 2 3.11 8.61 -4.40
C CYS A 2 4.00 7.95 -3.32
N GLY A 3 4.53 8.75 -2.43
CA GLY A 3 5.29 8.28 -1.27
C GLY A 3 4.55 8.42 0.06
N GLN A 4 3.29 8.83 0.01
CA GLN A 4 2.48 9.07 1.20
C GLN A 4 1.01 8.96 0.88
N PHE A 5 0.25 8.29 1.74
CA PHE A 5 -1.21 8.20 1.65
C PHE A 5 -1.83 8.15 3.04
N SER A 6 -3.13 8.30 3.14
CA SER A 6 -3.86 8.18 4.41
C SER A 6 -4.88 7.06 4.37
N ILE A 7 -5.13 6.47 5.52
CA ILE A 7 -6.17 5.48 5.73
C ILE A 7 -7.11 5.98 6.83
N LEU A 8 -8.36 6.18 6.46
CA LEU A 8 -9.45 6.49 7.37
C LEU A 8 -10.15 5.20 7.82
N PRO A 9 -10.88 5.21 8.94
CA PRO A 9 -11.65 4.04 9.39
C PRO A 9 -12.59 3.47 8.32
N ASP A 10 -13.18 4.30 7.48
CA ASP A 10 -14.09 3.85 6.41
C ASP A 10 -13.40 3.00 5.36
N ALA A 11 -12.15 3.31 5.01
CA ALA A 11 -11.38 2.49 4.09
C ALA A 11 -11.03 1.13 4.70
N LEU A 12 -10.77 1.07 6.00
CA LEU A 12 -10.58 -0.19 6.73
C LEU A 12 -11.87 -1.01 6.82
N ARG A 13 -13.00 -0.37 7.10
CA ARG A 13 -14.30 -1.04 7.12
C ARG A 13 -14.67 -1.62 5.77
N ALA A 14 -14.29 -0.99 4.68
CA ALA A 14 -14.51 -1.53 3.34
C ALA A 14 -13.79 -2.88 3.13
N LEU A 15 -12.67 -3.13 3.78
CA LEU A 15 -11.98 -4.41 3.73
C LEU A 15 -12.77 -5.53 4.40
N GLU A 16 -13.54 -5.24 5.44
CA GLU A 16 -14.35 -6.24 6.16
C GLU A 16 -15.40 -6.91 5.28
N THR A 17 -15.79 -6.26 4.18
CA THR A 17 -16.68 -6.85 3.18
C THR A 17 -16.05 -8.09 2.52
N TYR A 18 -14.74 -8.16 2.47
CA TYR A 18 -14.00 -9.22 1.79
C TYR A 18 -13.40 -10.25 2.74
N ALA A 19 -12.97 -9.83 3.93
CA ALA A 19 -12.34 -10.71 4.92
C ALA A 19 -12.40 -10.07 6.31
N PRO A 20 -12.40 -10.89 7.39
CA PRO A 20 -12.35 -10.35 8.75
C PRO A 20 -11.01 -9.63 8.99
N LEU A 21 -11.07 -8.50 9.67
CA LEU A 21 -9.87 -7.78 10.12
C LEU A 21 -9.14 -8.62 11.18
N PRO A 22 -7.82 -8.80 11.08
CA PRO A 22 -7.05 -9.55 12.06
C PRO A 22 -6.77 -8.76 13.37
N PHE A 23 -7.32 -7.56 13.47
CA PHE A 23 -7.20 -6.66 14.61
C PHE A 23 -8.51 -5.88 14.79
N PRO A 24 -8.85 -5.46 16.00
CA PRO A 24 -10.04 -4.63 16.21
C PRO A 24 -9.86 -3.28 15.54
N LEU A 25 -10.91 -2.79 14.89
CA LEU A 25 -10.99 -1.38 14.51
C LEU A 25 -11.07 -0.58 15.81
N VAL A 26 -9.98 0.07 16.15
CA VAL A 26 -9.99 1.05 17.22
C VAL A 26 -10.63 2.30 16.64
N ASP A 27 -11.80 2.63 17.13
CA ASP A 27 -12.72 3.66 16.59
C ASP A 27 -12.14 5.08 16.60
N GLU A 28 -10.98 5.26 17.22
CA GLU A 28 -10.36 6.57 17.46
C GLU A 28 -9.06 6.80 16.70
N ARG A 29 -8.70 5.94 15.77
CA ARG A 29 -7.53 6.24 14.95
C ARG A 29 -7.87 7.42 14.04
N LYS A 30 -7.49 8.58 14.52
CA LYS A 30 -7.24 9.76 13.70
C LYS A 30 -6.57 9.33 12.40
N ASN A 31 -6.89 10.01 11.31
CA ASN A 31 -6.26 9.87 10.00
C ASN A 31 -4.82 9.36 10.11
N GLU A 32 -4.62 8.08 9.86
CA GLU A 32 -3.27 7.53 9.87
C GLU A 32 -2.62 7.87 8.53
N THR A 33 -1.61 8.70 8.58
CA THR A 33 -0.77 8.97 7.43
C THR A 33 0.28 7.88 7.33
N ILE A 34 0.33 7.25 6.17
CA ILE A 34 1.22 6.12 5.89
C ILE A 34 2.43 6.62 5.10
N PHE A 35 3.61 6.29 5.60
CA PHE A 35 4.90 6.57 5.00
C PHE A 35 5.63 5.29 4.63
N PRO A 36 6.62 5.33 3.73
CA PRO A 36 7.48 4.18 3.47
C PRO A 36 8.08 3.62 4.77
N GLY A 37 7.98 2.30 4.93
CA GLY A 37 8.40 1.59 6.13
C GLY A 37 7.29 1.31 7.14
N SER A 38 6.15 1.97 7.04
CA SER A 38 4.98 1.68 7.88
C SER A 38 4.40 0.30 7.58
N SER A 39 3.80 -0.30 8.60
CA SER A 39 2.96 -1.50 8.45
C SER A 39 1.58 -1.10 7.97
N VAL A 40 1.08 -1.74 6.93
CA VAL A 40 -0.17 -1.40 6.25
C VAL A 40 -1.05 -2.64 6.14
N PRO A 41 -2.34 -2.58 6.48
CA PRO A 41 -3.27 -3.66 6.19
C PRO A 41 -3.48 -3.78 4.69
N CYS A 42 -3.32 -4.98 4.16
CA CYS A 42 -3.46 -5.27 2.75
C CYS A 42 -4.42 -6.44 2.54
N LEU A 43 -5.25 -6.37 1.52
CA LEU A 43 -6.10 -7.47 1.08
C LEU A 43 -5.33 -8.30 0.07
N ILE A 44 -5.17 -9.58 0.36
CA ILE A 44 -4.58 -10.56 -0.55
C ILE A 44 -5.58 -11.66 -0.90
N GLY A 45 -5.45 -12.21 -2.11
CA GLY A 45 -6.17 -13.44 -2.51
C GLY A 45 -5.22 -14.63 -2.44
N GLN A 46 -5.63 -15.69 -1.76
CA GLN A 46 -4.91 -16.93 -1.66
C GLN A 46 -5.88 -18.12 -1.62
N ASP A 47 -5.66 -19.11 -2.47
CA ASP A 47 -6.45 -20.35 -2.54
C ASP A 47 -7.98 -20.11 -2.66
N GLY A 48 -8.38 -19.14 -3.48
CA GLY A 48 -9.78 -18.76 -3.71
C GLY A 48 -10.42 -17.99 -2.55
N ARG A 49 -9.64 -17.55 -1.57
CA ARG A 49 -10.10 -16.79 -0.40
C ARG A 49 -9.37 -15.47 -0.29
N PHE A 50 -10.04 -14.49 0.32
CA PHE A 50 -9.42 -13.24 0.70
C PHE A 50 -8.95 -13.27 2.13
N GLN A 51 -7.80 -12.64 2.38
CA GLN A 51 -7.22 -12.41 3.70
C GLN A 51 -6.76 -10.99 3.83
N ILE A 52 -6.83 -10.44 5.05
CA ILE A 52 -6.21 -9.17 5.38
C ILE A 52 -4.96 -9.46 6.19
N VAL A 53 -3.82 -8.99 5.67
CA VAL A 53 -2.50 -9.18 6.28
C VAL A 53 -1.81 -7.83 6.43
N ALA A 54 -0.98 -7.70 7.46
CA ALA A 54 -0.14 -6.52 7.62
C ALA A 54 1.13 -6.70 6.79
N MET A 55 1.41 -5.72 5.93
CA MET A 55 2.60 -5.69 5.09
C MET A 55 3.33 -4.36 5.23
N ARG A 56 4.63 -4.40 5.02
CA ARG A 56 5.48 -3.21 5.09
C ARG A 56 5.44 -2.45 3.77
N PHE A 57 5.17 -1.16 3.83
CA PHE A 57 5.19 -0.31 2.66
C PHE A 57 6.62 -0.08 2.16
N GLY A 58 6.88 -0.51 0.93
CA GLY A 58 8.17 -0.40 0.27
C GLY A 58 9.08 -1.62 0.46
N ILE A 59 9.99 -1.81 -0.47
CA ILE A 59 10.90 -2.95 -0.56
C ILE A 59 12.32 -2.47 -0.33
N ASP A 60 13.04 -3.12 0.58
CA ASP A 60 14.48 -2.97 0.72
C ASP A 60 15.16 -3.99 -0.20
N TYR A 61 15.72 -3.53 -1.29
CA TYR A 61 16.34 -4.41 -2.29
C TYR A 61 17.87 -4.34 -2.18
N PRO A 62 18.56 -5.50 -2.20
CA PRO A 62 20.01 -5.54 -2.11
C PRO A 62 20.69 -4.68 -3.19
N GLY A 63 21.68 -3.89 -2.80
CA GLY A 63 22.39 -2.98 -3.69
C GLY A 63 21.77 -1.59 -3.86
N PHE A 64 20.58 -1.35 -3.33
CA PHE A 64 19.95 -0.04 -3.36
C PHE A 64 20.03 0.63 -1.98
N LYS A 65 20.45 1.90 -1.98
CA LYS A 65 20.58 2.69 -0.73
C LYS A 65 19.23 3.18 -0.19
N ARG A 66 18.20 3.20 -1.04
CA ARG A 66 16.87 3.70 -0.70
C ARG A 66 15.83 2.61 -0.91
N ARG A 67 14.84 2.62 -0.05
CA ARG A 67 13.66 1.76 -0.19
C ARG A 67 12.93 2.07 -1.49
N MET A 68 12.59 1.02 -2.23
CA MET A 68 11.78 1.11 -3.44
C MET A 68 10.31 1.15 -3.03
N ILE A 69 9.59 2.18 -3.43
CA ILE A 69 8.20 2.40 -3.03
C ILE A 69 7.21 2.33 -4.19
N THR A 70 7.70 2.46 -5.43
CA THR A 70 6.87 2.44 -6.63
C THR A 70 7.61 1.76 -7.78
N ALA A 71 6.84 1.18 -8.69
CA ALA A 71 7.32 0.69 -9.96
C ALA A 71 6.51 1.37 -11.08
N ARG A 72 7.17 1.69 -12.19
CA ARG A 72 6.49 2.23 -13.37
C ARG A 72 5.77 1.10 -14.10
N ALA A 73 4.49 1.30 -14.43
CA ALA A 73 3.69 0.31 -15.13
C ALA A 73 4.32 -0.10 -16.48
N GLU A 74 4.92 0.86 -17.19
CA GLU A 74 5.50 0.66 -18.51
C GLU A 74 6.70 -0.31 -18.51
N THR A 75 7.40 -0.43 -17.39
CA THR A 75 8.63 -1.25 -17.28
C THR A 75 8.57 -2.30 -16.17
N VAL A 76 7.46 -2.46 -15.49
CA VAL A 76 7.33 -3.37 -14.33
C VAL A 76 7.64 -4.83 -14.70
N LEU A 77 7.27 -5.26 -15.89
CA LEU A 77 7.54 -6.61 -16.40
C LEU A 77 8.98 -6.83 -16.83
N ASP A 78 9.71 -5.75 -17.15
CA ASP A 78 11.11 -5.80 -17.59
C ASP A 78 12.09 -5.74 -16.42
N LYS A 79 11.61 -5.39 -15.23
CA LYS A 79 12.42 -5.25 -14.02
C LYS A 79 12.37 -6.52 -13.18
N PRO A 80 13.47 -7.29 -13.05
CA PRO A 80 13.47 -8.55 -12.28
C PRO A 80 12.96 -8.39 -10.85
N MET A 81 13.24 -7.25 -10.20
CA MET A 81 12.82 -6.99 -8.83
C MET A 81 11.30 -6.86 -8.64
N PHE A 82 10.54 -6.57 -9.71
CA PHE A 82 9.09 -6.35 -9.63
C PHE A 82 8.27 -7.37 -10.42
N ARG A 83 8.89 -8.01 -11.41
CA ARG A 83 8.17 -8.86 -12.37
C ARG A 83 7.37 -9.97 -11.68
N ASP A 84 8.01 -10.72 -10.80
CA ASP A 84 7.37 -11.85 -10.11
C ASP A 84 6.25 -11.40 -9.19
N ASP A 85 6.44 -10.31 -8.48
CA ASP A 85 5.42 -9.73 -7.62
C ASP A 85 4.23 -9.23 -8.42
N PHE A 86 4.48 -8.57 -9.54
CA PHE A 86 3.43 -8.10 -10.43
C PHE A 86 2.62 -9.26 -11.04
N LEU A 87 3.26 -10.36 -11.40
CA LEU A 87 2.59 -11.50 -12.00
C LEU A 87 1.84 -12.38 -10.99
N HIS A 88 2.39 -12.56 -9.78
CA HIS A 88 1.96 -13.62 -8.88
C HIS A 88 1.59 -13.16 -7.46
N ARG A 89 1.95 -11.97 -7.05
CA ARG A 89 1.79 -11.49 -5.65
C ARG A 89 1.17 -10.10 -5.58
N ARG A 90 0.06 -9.92 -6.27
CA ARG A 90 -0.69 -8.65 -6.23
C ARG A 90 -1.55 -8.58 -4.98
N LEU A 91 -1.76 -7.36 -4.51
CA LEU A 91 -2.58 -7.06 -3.34
C LEU A 91 -3.33 -5.74 -3.53
N CYS A 92 -4.31 -5.49 -2.67
CA CYS A 92 -4.97 -4.19 -2.58
C CYS A 92 -4.60 -3.52 -1.26
N VAL A 93 -4.22 -2.26 -1.36
CA VAL A 93 -3.97 -1.39 -0.20
C VAL A 93 -5.17 -0.46 -0.05
N PRO A 94 -5.85 -0.44 1.11
CA PRO A 94 -6.91 0.53 1.33
C PRO A 94 -6.30 1.93 1.46
N ALA A 95 -6.88 2.90 0.80
CA ALA A 95 -6.46 4.28 0.92
C ALA A 95 -7.68 5.20 0.81
N SER A 96 -7.71 6.23 1.64
CA SER A 96 -8.73 7.26 1.60
C SER A 96 -8.30 8.44 0.75
N SER A 97 -7.02 8.73 0.75
CA SER A 97 -6.39 9.76 -0.08
C SER A 97 -4.91 9.46 -0.26
N PHE A 98 -4.33 9.98 -1.31
CA PHE A 98 -2.88 9.95 -1.52
C PHE A 98 -2.35 11.35 -1.80
N TYR A 99 -1.04 11.52 -1.62
CA TYR A 99 -0.40 12.82 -1.72
C TYR A 99 0.64 12.82 -2.83
N GLU A 100 0.59 13.87 -3.64
CA GLU A 100 1.59 14.12 -4.67
C GLU A 100 2.13 15.54 -4.56
N TRP A 101 3.30 15.75 -5.14
CA TRP A 101 3.95 17.03 -5.19
C TRP A 101 3.83 17.64 -6.57
N THR A 102 3.37 18.87 -6.65
CA THR A 102 3.32 19.60 -7.91
C THR A 102 4.73 19.99 -8.38
N ALA A 103 4.84 20.46 -9.60
CA ALA A 103 6.09 21.02 -10.14
C ALA A 103 6.59 22.21 -9.33
N SER A 104 5.66 22.96 -8.70
CA SER A 104 5.97 24.08 -7.77
C SER A 104 6.34 23.61 -6.36
N LYS A 105 6.46 22.30 -6.12
CA LYS A 105 6.76 21.67 -4.82
C LYS A 105 5.66 21.88 -3.76
N GLU A 106 4.44 22.06 -4.18
CA GLU A 106 3.28 22.08 -3.30
C GLU A 106 2.74 20.66 -3.11
N LYS A 107 2.43 20.30 -1.88
CA LYS A 107 1.83 19.01 -1.54
C LYS A 107 0.32 19.08 -1.75
N VAL A 108 -0.20 18.20 -2.59
CA VAL A 108 -1.62 18.14 -2.92
C VAL A 108 -2.17 16.75 -2.54
N ALA A 109 -3.35 16.73 -1.94
CA ALA A 109 -4.10 15.51 -1.63
C ALA A 109 -5.11 15.20 -2.74
N PHE A 110 -5.23 13.92 -3.09
CA PHE A 110 -6.18 13.38 -4.05
C PHE A 110 -7.08 12.34 -3.42
#